data_f7e11c390918b55a03df759254b9990a
#
_entry.id   f7e11c390918b55a03df759254b9990a
#
_cell.length_a   1.000
_cell.length_b   1.000
_cell.length_c   1.000
_cell.angle_alpha   90.00
_cell.angle_beta   90.00
_cell.angle_gamma   90.00
#
_symmetry.space_group_name_H-M   'P 1'
#
loop_
_entity.id
_entity.type
_entity.pdbx_description
1 polymer ?
#
loop_
_entity_poly.entity_id
_entity_poly.type
_entity_poly.pdbx_seq_one_letter_code
_entity_poly.pdbx_strand_id
1 'polypeptide(L)'
;MARNESQFWYYLKKNTPTIKWTRIENTSSLGTPDLLGYNSNNYFFTLELKVVRSGNKIRLSPHQISFHIRHPVNSFILVDDVKRPRLCLYLGKQVEELVACGLKTTPIAENFEDCLSCLEKLG
;
A
#
# COMPACT_ATOMS: atom_id res chain seq x y z
N MET A 1 7.22 -6.68 13.53
CA MET A 1 8.55 -6.25 13.14
C MET A 1 8.60 -4.74 13.04
N ALA A 2 9.49 -4.09 13.80
CA ALA A 2 9.60 -2.64 13.77
C ALA A 2 10.52 -2.22 12.65
N ARG A 3 9.97 -1.73 11.55
CA ARG A 3 10.75 -1.26 10.41
C ARG A 3 10.25 0.10 9.94
N ASN A 4 11.11 0.81 9.27
CA ASN A 4 10.73 2.03 8.57
C ASN A 4 10.27 1.68 7.15
N GLU A 5 9.86 2.69 6.38
CA GLU A 5 9.33 2.45 5.03
C GLU A 5 10.40 1.90 4.08
N SER A 6 11.66 2.29 4.23
CA SER A 6 12.73 1.74 3.41
C SER A 6 12.94 0.24 3.67
N GLN A 7 12.93 -0.16 4.93
CA GLN A 7 13.05 -1.57 5.30
C GLN A 7 11.84 -2.37 4.84
N PHE A 8 10.66 -1.77 4.90
CA PHE A 8 9.44 -2.38 4.42
C PHE A 8 9.52 -2.62 2.91
N TRP A 9 10.02 -1.63 2.15
CA TRP A 9 10.25 -1.77 0.72
C TRP A 9 11.22 -2.92 0.40
N TYR A 10 12.33 -3.02 1.11
CA TYR A 10 13.28 -4.11 0.90
C TYR A 10 12.65 -5.46 1.17
N TYR A 11 11.88 -5.58 2.23
CA TYR A 11 11.18 -6.82 2.56
C TYR A 11 10.20 -7.20 1.44
N LEU A 12 9.41 -6.26 1.00
CA LEU A 12 8.42 -6.46 -0.06
C LEU A 12 9.10 -6.93 -1.35
N LYS A 13 10.11 -6.21 -1.79
CA LYS A 13 10.85 -6.52 -3.01
C LYS A 13 11.41 -7.93 -2.97
N LYS A 14 12.00 -8.32 -1.86
CA LYS A 14 12.65 -9.62 -1.69
C LYS A 14 11.63 -10.76 -1.71
N ASN A 15 10.45 -10.54 -1.17
CA ASN A 15 9.47 -11.61 -0.95
C ASN A 15 8.33 -11.65 -1.97
N THR A 16 8.41 -10.86 -3.04
CA THR A 16 7.38 -10.83 -4.09
C THR A 16 8.00 -10.99 -5.48
N PRO A 17 8.69 -12.12 -5.75
CA PRO A 17 9.40 -12.29 -7.02
C PRO A 17 8.50 -12.33 -8.25
N THR A 18 7.20 -12.56 -8.08
CA THR A 18 6.23 -12.61 -9.18
C THR A 18 5.76 -11.24 -9.63
N ILE A 19 6.08 -10.19 -8.88
CA ILE A 19 5.70 -8.82 -9.21
C ILE A 19 6.94 -8.02 -9.57
N LYS A 20 6.87 -7.32 -10.69
CA LYS A 20 7.93 -6.39 -11.10
C LYS A 20 7.61 -5.03 -10.52
N TRP A 21 8.50 -4.52 -9.70
CA TRP A 21 8.32 -3.23 -9.03
C TRP A 21 9.18 -2.15 -9.68
N THR A 22 8.60 -0.97 -9.84
CA THR A 22 9.32 0.25 -10.16
C THR A 22 9.12 1.22 -9.00
N ARG A 23 10.22 1.60 -8.35
CA ARG A 23 10.15 2.59 -7.29
C ARG A 23 10.03 3.97 -7.91
N ILE A 24 9.00 4.70 -7.51
CA ILE A 24 8.74 6.03 -8.05
C ILE A 24 9.47 7.04 -7.17
N GLU A 25 10.53 7.63 -7.72
CA GLU A 25 11.30 8.67 -7.03
C GLU A 25 11.03 9.99 -7.72
N ASN A 26 10.04 10.71 -7.24
CA ASN A 26 9.63 11.94 -7.86
C ASN A 26 9.45 13.03 -6.80
N THR A 27 10.40 13.95 -6.74
CA THR A 27 10.37 15.07 -5.80
C THR A 27 9.50 16.23 -6.26
N SER A 28 9.09 16.23 -7.52
CA SER A 28 8.30 17.31 -8.09
C SER A 28 6.80 17.01 -8.18
N SER A 29 6.42 15.74 -8.04
CA SER A 29 5.02 15.31 -8.14
C SER A 29 4.52 14.87 -6.77
N LEU A 30 3.77 15.73 -6.12
CA LEU A 30 3.23 15.45 -4.80
C LEU A 30 2.10 14.42 -4.87
N GLY A 31 2.10 13.50 -3.91
CA GLY A 31 1.03 12.51 -3.78
C GLY A 31 1.17 11.28 -4.65
N THR A 32 2.19 11.22 -5.50
CA THR A 32 2.46 10.01 -6.29
C THR A 32 2.80 8.85 -5.35
N PRO A 33 2.22 7.66 -5.56
CA PRO A 33 2.53 6.50 -4.73
C PRO A 33 3.99 6.08 -4.82
N ASP A 34 4.43 5.31 -3.81
CA ASP A 34 5.83 4.88 -3.73
C ASP A 34 6.25 3.94 -4.85
N LEU A 35 5.34 3.07 -5.29
CA LEU A 35 5.66 1.97 -6.18
C LEU A 35 4.66 1.83 -7.31
N LEU A 36 5.18 1.45 -8.47
CA LEU A 36 4.40 0.93 -9.58
C LEU A 36 4.65 -0.58 -9.64
N GLY A 37 3.59 -1.38 -9.56
CA GLY A 37 3.67 -2.82 -9.66
C GLY A 37 3.17 -3.33 -11.01
N TYR A 38 3.72 -4.44 -11.45
CA TYR A 38 3.32 -5.10 -12.69
C TYR A 38 3.34 -6.60 -12.44
N ASN A 39 2.16 -7.22 -12.47
CA ASN A 39 2.05 -8.64 -12.13
C ASN A 39 2.13 -9.54 -13.36
N SER A 40 2.03 -10.84 -13.14
CA SER A 40 2.12 -11.82 -14.23
C SER A 40 0.91 -11.82 -15.17
N ASN A 41 -0.16 -11.13 -14.82
CA ASN A 41 -1.29 -10.89 -15.70
C ASN A 41 -1.11 -9.64 -16.57
N ASN A 42 0.09 -9.06 -16.56
CA ASN A 42 0.42 -7.83 -17.29
C ASN A 42 -0.46 -6.66 -16.86
N TYR A 43 -0.77 -6.60 -15.58
CA TYR A 43 -1.63 -5.58 -15.01
C TYR A 43 -0.82 -4.61 -14.16
N PHE A 44 -0.95 -3.31 -14.43
CA PHE A 44 -0.30 -2.26 -13.65
C PHE A 44 -1.17 -1.81 -12.49
N PHE A 45 -0.55 -1.57 -11.36
CA PHE A 45 -1.20 -0.98 -10.21
C PHE A 45 -0.17 -0.15 -9.44
N THR A 46 -0.63 0.74 -8.57
CA THR A 46 0.25 1.51 -7.71
C THR A 46 0.09 1.06 -6.26
N LEU A 47 1.16 1.22 -5.50
CA LEU A 47 1.17 0.84 -4.09
C LEU A 47 1.83 1.93 -3.26
N GLU A 48 1.09 2.42 -2.26
CA GLU A 48 1.60 3.33 -1.25
C GLU A 48 1.98 2.51 -0.01
N LEU A 49 3.18 2.69 0.51
CA LEU A 49 3.64 1.97 1.70
C LEU A 49 3.49 2.87 2.93
N LYS A 50 2.89 2.33 3.99
CA LYS A 50 2.76 3.01 5.27
C LYS A 50 3.16 2.09 6.40
N VAL A 51 3.82 2.66 7.42
CA VAL A 51 4.19 1.93 8.62
C VAL A 51 3.51 2.62 9.81
N VAL A 52 2.74 1.85 10.58
CA VAL A 52 2.08 2.33 11.80
C VAL A 52 2.68 1.63 12.99
N ARG A 53 3.41 2.37 13.83
CA ARG A 53 4.13 1.80 14.97
C ARG A 53 3.27 1.71 16.22
N SER A 54 2.26 2.58 16.34
CA SER A 54 1.33 2.58 17.48
C SER A 54 0.06 3.31 17.10
N GLY A 55 -1.04 2.98 17.80
CA GLY A 55 -2.36 3.57 17.53
C GLY A 55 -2.98 3.04 16.26
N ASN A 56 -3.97 3.77 15.76
CA ASN A 56 -4.74 3.38 14.58
C ASN A 56 -4.60 4.34 13.40
N LYS A 57 -4.05 5.52 13.64
CA LYS A 57 -4.07 6.60 12.67
C LYS A 57 -3.12 6.35 11.51
N ILE A 58 -3.62 6.54 10.30
CA ILE A 58 -2.83 6.48 9.07
C ILE A 58 -2.72 7.88 8.52
N ARG A 59 -1.49 8.33 8.27
CA ARG A 59 -1.22 9.70 7.82
C ARG A 59 -1.00 9.71 6.32
N LEU A 60 -1.91 10.36 5.61
CA LEU A 60 -1.80 10.60 4.18
C LEU A 60 -1.90 12.10 3.95
N SER A 61 -1.04 12.64 3.08
CA SER A 61 -1.11 14.04 2.71
C SER A 61 -2.36 14.29 1.86
N PRO A 62 -2.83 15.55 1.76
CA PRO A 62 -3.95 15.86 0.86
C PRO A 62 -3.70 15.43 -0.57
N HIS A 63 -2.47 15.49 -1.04
CA HIS A 63 -2.11 15.06 -2.40
C HIS A 63 -2.21 13.54 -2.57
N GLN A 64 -1.79 12.79 -1.56
CA GLN A 64 -1.93 11.33 -1.57
C GLN A 64 -3.40 10.92 -1.55
N ILE A 65 -4.20 11.58 -0.72
CA ILE A 65 -5.64 11.34 -0.66
C ILE A 65 -6.27 11.61 -2.04
N SER A 66 -5.94 12.74 -2.65
CA SER A 66 -6.45 13.10 -3.97
C SER A 66 -6.07 12.07 -5.02
N PHE A 67 -4.83 11.58 -4.98
CA PHE A 67 -4.39 10.55 -5.94
C PHE A 67 -5.27 9.31 -5.87
N HIS A 68 -5.51 8.80 -4.68
CA HIS A 68 -6.32 7.58 -4.50
C HIS A 68 -7.79 7.79 -4.86
N ILE A 69 -8.33 8.99 -4.62
CA ILE A 69 -9.69 9.31 -5.03
C ILE A 69 -9.81 9.28 -6.55
N ARG A 70 -8.79 9.80 -7.26
CA ARG A 70 -8.79 9.83 -8.73
C ARG A 70 -8.46 8.47 -9.36
N HIS A 71 -7.87 7.54 -8.59
CA HIS A 71 -7.48 6.22 -9.08
C HIS A 71 -8.03 5.14 -8.16
N PRO A 72 -9.37 5.00 -8.06
CA PRO A 72 -9.99 4.21 -6.99
C PRO A 72 -9.81 2.70 -7.10
N VAL A 73 -9.51 2.17 -8.27
CA VAL A 73 -9.49 0.71 -8.48
C VAL A 73 -8.10 0.14 -8.77
N ASN A 74 -7.15 0.96 -9.22
CA ASN A 74 -5.81 0.49 -9.59
C ASN A 74 -4.75 0.95 -8.60
N SER A 75 -5.15 1.60 -7.53
CA SER A 75 -4.21 2.06 -6.52
C SER A 75 -4.53 1.41 -5.18
N PHE A 76 -3.47 1.12 -4.44
CA PHE A 76 -3.55 0.38 -3.19
C PHE A 76 -2.67 1.04 -2.13
N ILE A 77 -3.01 0.79 -0.88
CA ILE A 77 -2.24 1.23 0.27
C ILE A 77 -1.94 0.00 1.10
N LEU A 78 -0.66 -0.29 1.32
CA LEU A 78 -0.23 -1.42 2.13
C LEU A 78 0.33 -0.88 3.44
N VAL A 79 -0.26 -1.30 4.55
CA VAL A 79 0.08 -0.81 5.87
C VAL A 79 0.75 -1.92 6.68
N ASP A 80 1.96 -1.64 7.17
CA ASP A 80 2.62 -2.47 8.15
C ASP A 80 2.18 -2.00 9.53
N ASP A 81 1.29 -2.76 10.16
CA ASP A 81 0.80 -2.51 11.50
C ASP A 81 1.74 -3.22 12.47
N VAL A 82 2.77 -2.50 12.90
CA VAL A 82 3.89 -3.09 13.64
C VAL A 82 3.47 -3.66 14.99
N LYS A 83 2.61 -2.94 15.70
CA LYS A 83 2.23 -3.31 17.07
C LYS A 83 1.35 -4.57 17.11
N ARG A 84 0.45 -4.72 16.15
CA ARG A 84 -0.44 -5.88 16.07
C ARG A 84 0.11 -6.98 15.17
N PRO A 85 1.36 -6.93 14.81
CA PRO A 85 2.16 -7.49 13.71
C PRO A 85 1.30 -8.09 12.59
N ARG A 86 0.71 -7.22 11.78
CA ARG A 86 -0.07 -7.63 10.61
C ARG A 86 0.15 -6.68 9.43
N LEU A 87 -0.04 -7.18 8.24
CA LEU A 87 -0.11 -6.35 7.04
C LEU A 87 -1.56 -6.18 6.64
N CYS A 88 -1.94 -4.96 6.25
CA CYS A 88 -3.29 -4.65 5.82
C CYS A 88 -3.23 -4.00 4.45
N LEU A 89 -3.96 -4.56 3.50
CA LEU A 89 -4.07 -4.00 2.16
C LEU A 89 -5.40 -3.28 2.00
N TYR A 90 -5.35 -2.05 1.52
CA TYR A 90 -6.52 -1.23 1.27
C TYR A 90 -6.56 -0.82 -0.19
N LEU A 91 -7.77 -0.75 -0.75
CA LEU A 91 -7.98 -0.26 -2.10
C LEU A 91 -8.05 1.27 -2.08
N GLY A 92 -7.62 1.91 -3.16
CA GLY A 92 -7.63 3.38 -3.23
C GLY A 92 -8.99 3.99 -2.91
N LYS A 93 -10.09 3.36 -3.33
CA LYS A 93 -11.44 3.86 -3.03
C LYS A 93 -11.77 3.88 -1.55
N GLN A 94 -11.00 3.21 -0.71
CA GLN A 94 -11.19 3.23 0.75
C GLN A 94 -10.43 4.37 1.43
N VAL A 95 -9.75 5.22 0.66
CA VAL A 95 -8.84 6.21 1.24
C VAL A 95 -9.52 7.16 2.22
N GLU A 96 -10.74 7.60 1.93
CA GLU A 96 -11.46 8.53 2.81
C GLU A 96 -11.83 7.88 4.13
N GLU A 97 -12.32 6.64 4.09
CA GLU A 97 -12.60 5.87 5.30
C GLU A 97 -11.31 5.59 6.07
N LEU A 98 -10.25 5.25 5.36
CA LEU A 98 -8.95 4.94 5.97
C LEU A 98 -8.38 6.15 6.72
N VAL A 99 -8.52 7.35 6.17
CA VAL A 99 -8.09 8.58 6.84
C VAL A 99 -8.96 8.88 8.05
N ALA A 100 -10.27 8.66 7.95
CA ALA A 100 -11.22 8.95 9.04
C ALA A 100 -11.12 7.93 10.17
N CYS A 101 -11.01 6.65 9.86
CA CYS A 101 -11.11 5.54 10.83
C CYS A 101 -9.79 4.82 11.08
N GLY A 102 -8.77 5.09 10.27
CA GLY A 102 -7.46 4.44 10.41
C GLY A 102 -7.54 2.93 10.28
N LEU A 103 -6.79 2.23 11.11
CA LEU A 103 -6.71 0.77 11.09
C LEU A 103 -8.00 0.07 11.54
N LYS A 104 -9.03 0.82 11.95
CA LYS A 104 -10.37 0.27 12.18
C LYS A 104 -11.09 0.02 10.85
N THR A 105 -10.64 0.61 9.76
CA THR A 105 -11.16 0.33 8.43
C THR A 105 -10.86 -1.11 8.07
N THR A 106 -11.86 -1.82 7.54
CA THR A 106 -11.69 -3.21 7.14
C THR A 106 -10.82 -3.29 5.88
N PRO A 107 -9.65 -3.95 5.93
CA PRO A 107 -8.81 -4.11 4.75
C PRO A 107 -9.42 -5.11 3.76
N ILE A 108 -9.00 -5.05 2.51
CA ILE A 108 -9.40 -6.04 1.51
C ILE A 108 -8.62 -7.34 1.65
N ALA A 109 -7.46 -7.29 2.30
CA ALA A 109 -6.66 -8.47 2.63
C ALA A 109 -5.81 -8.18 3.86
N GLU A 110 -5.58 -9.19 4.68
CA GLU A 110 -4.69 -9.14 5.83
C GLU A 110 -3.62 -10.22 5.67
N ASN A 111 -2.50 -10.03 6.35
CA ASN A 111 -1.27 -10.82 6.32
C ASN A 111 -0.61 -10.85 4.93
N PHE A 112 0.65 -11.25 4.94
CA PHE A 112 1.49 -11.14 3.74
C PHE A 112 0.95 -11.99 2.59
N GLU A 113 0.61 -13.24 2.86
CA GLU A 113 0.20 -14.18 1.80
C GLU A 113 -1.07 -13.73 1.11
N ASP A 114 -2.07 -13.29 1.87
CA ASP A 114 -3.35 -12.85 1.30
C ASP A 114 -3.20 -11.52 0.56
N CYS A 115 -2.41 -10.61 1.08
CA CYS A 115 -2.12 -9.34 0.40
C CYS A 115 -1.41 -9.60 -0.93
N LEU A 116 -0.40 -10.46 -0.93
CA LEU A 116 0.32 -10.80 -2.15
C LEU A 116 -0.59 -11.49 -3.16
N SER A 117 -1.39 -12.45 -2.71
CA SER A 117 -2.33 -13.15 -3.58
C SER A 117 -3.31 -12.19 -4.24
N CYS A 118 -3.79 -11.21 -3.49
CA CYS A 118 -4.69 -10.19 -4.01
C CYS A 118 -4.02 -9.40 -5.15
N LEU A 119 -2.79 -8.97 -4.95
CA LEU A 119 -2.06 -8.20 -5.98
C LEU A 119 -1.68 -9.06 -7.20
N GLU A 120 -1.37 -10.33 -6.97
CA GLU A 120 -1.03 -11.25 -8.06
C GLU A 120 -2.21 -11.57 -8.97
N LYS A 121 -3.43 -11.52 -8.44
CA LYS A 121 -4.65 -11.87 -9.17
C LYS A 121 -5.29 -10.70 -9.90
N LEU A 122 -4.76 -9.49 -9.78
CA LEU A 122 -5.28 -8.34 -10.49
C LEU A 122 -5.16 -8.53 -12.02
N GLY A 123 -6.17 -8.09 -12.74
CA GLY A 123 -6.19 -8.18 -14.19
C GLY A 123 -6.92 -9.38 -14.77
#